data_2e77cde1850c48ab792ab8b393d5659b
#
_entry.id   2e77cde1850c48ab792ab8b393d5659b
#
_cell.length_a   1.000
_cell.length_b   1.000
_cell.length_c   1.000
_cell.angle_alpha   90.00
_cell.angle_beta   90.00
_cell.angle_gamma   90.00
#
_symmetry.space_group_name_H-M   'P 1'
#
loop_
_entity.id
_entity.type
_entity.pdbx_description
1 polymer ?
#
loop_
_entity_poly.entity_id
_entity_poly.type
_entity_poly.pdbx_seq_one_letter_code
_entity_poly.pdbx_strand_id
1 'polypeptide(L)'
;MGIIKSEAQRAFFDSHRINADLVKLFLNGFDITFACEKHISNTFIYAYILKPEDFMKESFGFEKEMLLVYSPYSQMEPRSIQAIDELYRHYPFSGRVDTLNCFFMSDDINAEEWIKTSASSESVRIIVPFSTKEATDNKNDPWYIRNKLRKYFFGLDLFGYTLPLSDDSYFFGRQQIVARYIDSIKRGENRGIFGLRKTGKTSLLYKISRIVSEQKLGDVFFYDCKSPSFRKLHWHEFLYEIYSNICNRMGVAAKPENDEISTIKNLRTIVRDAANKSKKLIVVFDEIEYISFIAPLDEHWKTEFVDFWQTIWSIQSSHRIFHL
;
A
#
# COMPACT_ATOMS: atom_id res chain seq x y z
N MET A 1 29.57 -11.92 -4.15
CA MET A 1 29.74 -11.47 -2.74
C MET A 1 29.81 -9.95 -2.74
N GLY A 2 28.90 -9.32 -2.00
CA GLY A 2 28.78 -7.87 -1.95
C GLY A 2 30.00 -7.17 -1.31
N ILE A 3 30.06 -5.88 -1.49
CA ILE A 3 31.18 -5.02 -1.01
C ILE A 3 30.68 -3.91 -0.11
N ILE A 4 31.59 -3.37 0.72
CA ILE A 4 31.39 -2.14 1.50
C ILE A 4 31.96 -0.98 0.67
N LYS A 5 31.11 -0.04 0.22
CA LYS A 5 31.43 0.88 -0.90
C LYS A 5 32.22 2.16 -0.57
N SER A 6 32.41 2.55 0.70
CA SER A 6 33.18 3.76 1.02
C SER A 6 34.18 3.56 2.14
N GLU A 7 35.27 4.37 2.11
CA GLU A 7 36.31 4.35 3.20
C GLU A 7 35.71 4.76 4.55
N ALA A 8 34.80 5.74 4.59
CA ALA A 8 34.14 6.16 5.82
C ALA A 8 33.28 5.04 6.42
N GLN A 9 32.65 4.22 5.58
CA GLN A 9 31.89 3.07 6.04
C GLN A 9 32.79 1.92 6.51
N ARG A 10 33.92 1.71 5.86
CA ARG A 10 34.92 0.76 6.35
C ARG A 10 35.46 1.18 7.75
N ALA A 11 35.77 2.46 7.92
CA ALA A 11 36.19 2.99 9.23
C ALA A 11 35.08 2.80 10.30
N PHE A 12 33.81 2.98 9.95
CA PHE A 12 32.68 2.69 10.84
C PHE A 12 32.67 1.22 11.28
N PHE A 13 32.84 0.27 10.37
CA PHE A 13 32.89 -1.16 10.67
C PHE A 13 34.11 -1.55 11.50
N ASP A 14 35.25 -0.89 11.29
CA ASP A 14 36.46 -1.13 12.07
C ASP A 14 36.33 -0.64 13.52
N SER A 15 35.60 0.45 13.76
CA SER A 15 35.31 0.97 15.09
C SER A 15 34.22 0.21 15.85
N HIS A 16 33.30 -0.50 15.13
CA HIS A 16 32.18 -1.23 15.70
C HIS A 16 32.25 -2.73 15.41
N ARG A 17 33.36 -3.37 15.72
CA ARG A 17 33.71 -4.75 15.33
C ARG A 17 32.67 -5.80 15.72
N ILE A 18 32.05 -5.70 16.89
CA ILE A 18 31.11 -6.72 17.39
C ILE A 18 29.87 -6.81 16.45
N ASN A 19 29.37 -5.68 15.98
CA ASN A 19 28.20 -5.63 15.09
C ASN A 19 28.59 -5.87 13.64
N ALA A 20 29.82 -5.52 13.28
CA ALA A 20 30.36 -5.61 11.93
C ALA A 20 30.28 -7.03 11.37
N ASP A 21 30.66 -8.04 12.14
CA ASP A 21 30.75 -9.41 11.66
C ASP A 21 29.37 -10.02 11.38
N LEU A 22 28.35 -9.65 12.15
CA LEU A 22 26.97 -10.09 11.92
C LEU A 22 26.36 -9.41 10.71
N VAL A 23 26.56 -8.11 10.55
CA VAL A 23 26.05 -7.36 9.40
C VAL A 23 26.74 -7.75 8.09
N LYS A 24 28.02 -8.17 8.16
CA LYS A 24 28.74 -8.72 6.99
C LYS A 24 28.11 -9.98 6.41
N LEU A 25 27.26 -10.69 7.15
CA LEU A 25 26.48 -11.83 6.58
C LEU A 25 25.59 -11.38 5.41
N PHE A 26 25.11 -10.15 5.43
CA PHE A 26 24.32 -9.60 4.34
C PHE A 26 25.12 -9.40 3.04
N LEU A 27 26.47 -9.39 3.09
CA LEU A 27 27.30 -9.38 1.88
C LEU A 27 27.10 -10.65 1.02
N ASN A 28 26.42 -11.67 1.53
CA ASN A 28 25.97 -12.83 0.74
C ASN A 28 24.70 -12.51 -0.08
N GLY A 29 24.53 -11.32 -0.59
CA GLY A 29 23.42 -10.93 -1.45
C GLY A 29 23.22 -9.42 -1.59
N PHE A 30 23.96 -8.63 -0.81
CA PHE A 30 23.83 -7.17 -0.81
C PHE A 30 25.19 -6.48 -0.73
N ASP A 31 25.30 -5.32 -1.36
CA ASP A 31 26.37 -4.36 -1.06
C ASP A 31 25.94 -3.47 0.11
N ILE A 32 26.84 -3.16 1.04
CA ILE A 32 26.58 -2.16 2.08
C ILE A 32 26.97 -0.78 1.53
N THR A 33 25.98 0.08 1.31
CA THR A 33 26.17 1.39 0.70
C THR A 33 26.21 2.54 1.72
N PHE A 34 25.74 2.28 2.95
CA PHE A 34 25.74 3.25 4.03
C PHE A 34 25.69 2.54 5.39
N ALA A 35 26.31 3.14 6.41
CA ALA A 35 26.24 2.68 7.80
C ALA A 35 26.34 3.90 8.72
N CYS A 36 25.50 3.93 9.75
CA CYS A 36 25.57 4.95 10.78
C CYS A 36 25.00 4.46 12.12
N GLU A 37 25.40 5.12 13.18
CA GLU A 37 24.83 5.04 14.51
C GLU A 37 23.82 6.16 14.71
N LYS A 38 22.68 5.86 15.36
CA LYS A 38 21.62 6.82 15.61
C LYS A 38 21.05 6.68 17.01
N HIS A 39 20.79 7.83 17.60
CA HIS A 39 20.04 7.96 18.83
C HIS A 39 18.67 8.54 18.50
N ILE A 40 17.62 7.73 18.60
CA ILE A 40 16.23 8.08 18.21
C ILE A 40 15.32 7.77 19.40
N SER A 41 14.52 8.75 19.84
CA SER A 41 13.52 8.58 20.91
C SER A 41 14.07 7.84 22.14
N ASN A 42 15.27 8.21 22.61
CA ASN A 42 16.02 7.55 23.68
C ASN A 42 16.41 6.07 23.39
N THR A 43 16.37 5.67 22.13
CA THR A 43 16.82 4.34 21.66
C THR A 43 18.07 4.50 20.81
N PHE A 44 19.06 3.70 21.11
CA PHE A 44 20.30 3.64 20.37
C PHE A 44 20.23 2.50 19.36
N ILE A 45 20.47 2.80 18.08
CA ILE A 45 20.38 1.83 16.99
C ILE A 45 21.48 2.05 15.97
N TYR A 46 21.76 1.02 15.19
CA TYR A 46 22.60 1.09 14.00
C TYR A 46 21.74 0.92 12.75
N ALA A 47 21.94 1.78 11.76
CA ALA A 47 21.22 1.73 10.50
C ALA A 47 22.19 1.49 9.34
N TYR A 48 21.83 0.55 8.48
CA TYR A 48 22.60 0.18 7.29
C TYR A 48 21.71 0.23 6.07
N ILE A 49 22.26 0.68 4.95
CA ILE A 49 21.59 0.61 3.65
C ILE A 49 22.27 -0.47 2.83
N LEU A 50 21.46 -1.41 2.38
CA LEU A 50 21.85 -2.61 1.66
C LEU A 50 21.35 -2.54 0.23
N LYS A 51 22.25 -2.50 -0.74
CA LYS A 51 21.90 -2.56 -2.16
C LYS A 51 21.85 -4.02 -2.61
N PRO A 52 20.70 -4.54 -3.08
CA PRO A 52 20.61 -5.93 -3.50
C PRO A 52 21.47 -6.21 -4.75
N GLU A 53 22.17 -7.34 -4.76
CA GLU A 53 22.82 -7.89 -5.94
C GLU A 53 21.74 -8.37 -6.96
N ASP A 54 22.09 -8.54 -8.23
CA ASP A 54 21.11 -8.79 -9.28
C ASP A 54 20.29 -10.08 -9.05
N PHE A 55 20.93 -11.14 -8.55
CA PHE A 55 20.19 -12.36 -8.21
C PHE A 55 19.18 -12.18 -7.05
N MET A 56 19.42 -11.25 -6.13
CA MET A 56 18.47 -10.92 -5.06
C MET A 56 17.29 -10.09 -5.61
N LYS A 57 17.57 -9.19 -6.57
CA LYS A 57 16.53 -8.46 -7.29
C LYS A 57 15.61 -9.40 -8.05
N GLU A 58 16.19 -10.34 -8.81
CA GLU A 58 15.44 -11.32 -9.58
C GLU A 58 14.65 -12.28 -8.69
N SER A 59 15.26 -12.76 -7.59
CA SER A 59 14.63 -13.76 -6.70
C SER A 59 13.52 -13.19 -5.84
N PHE A 60 13.65 -11.93 -5.37
CA PHE A 60 12.75 -11.33 -4.38
C PHE A 60 12.04 -10.05 -4.87
N GLY A 61 12.32 -9.58 -6.08
CA GLY A 61 11.72 -8.37 -6.64
C GLY A 61 12.22 -7.08 -5.98
N PHE A 62 13.42 -7.06 -5.39
CA PHE A 62 13.97 -5.88 -4.75
C PHE A 62 14.47 -4.88 -5.79
N GLU A 63 13.67 -3.88 -6.11
CA GLU A 63 14.05 -2.81 -7.05
C GLU A 63 14.89 -1.70 -6.41
N LYS A 64 14.79 -1.56 -5.09
CA LYS A 64 15.43 -0.49 -4.30
C LYS A 64 16.41 -1.07 -3.27
N GLU A 65 17.17 -0.16 -2.66
CA GLU A 65 18.00 -0.50 -1.51
C GLU A 65 17.14 -0.80 -0.28
N MET A 66 17.62 -1.64 0.62
CA MET A 66 16.91 -2.10 1.81
C MET A 66 17.48 -1.45 3.06
N LEU A 67 16.62 -1.04 3.99
CA LEU A 67 17.06 -0.61 5.31
C LEU A 67 17.24 -1.84 6.20
N LEU A 68 18.41 -1.97 6.82
CA LEU A 68 18.66 -2.87 7.94
C LEU A 68 18.86 -2.02 9.20
N VAL A 69 18.05 -2.27 10.21
CA VAL A 69 18.20 -1.68 11.55
C VAL A 69 18.72 -2.75 12.51
N TYR A 70 19.76 -2.45 13.25
CA TYR A 70 20.24 -3.30 14.33
C TYR A 70 20.03 -2.62 15.68
N SER A 71 19.34 -3.33 16.57
CA SER A 71 19.06 -2.93 17.95
C SER A 71 19.88 -3.80 18.91
N PRO A 72 20.82 -3.24 19.66
CA PRO A 72 21.68 -4.00 20.59
C PRO A 72 21.01 -4.28 21.94
N TYR A 73 19.70 -4.23 22.01
CA TYR A 73 18.95 -4.50 23.24
C TYR A 73 18.49 -5.94 23.31
N SER A 74 18.65 -6.55 24.50
CA SER A 74 18.23 -7.92 24.78
C SER A 74 16.71 -8.12 24.93
N GLN A 75 15.95 -7.03 24.93
CA GLN A 75 14.49 -7.04 24.94
C GLN A 75 13.97 -6.00 23.93
N MET A 76 13.04 -6.42 23.08
CA MET A 76 12.36 -5.52 22.17
C MET A 76 11.25 -4.74 22.88
N GLU A 77 11.13 -3.48 22.51
CA GLU A 77 10.10 -2.57 22.98
C GLU A 77 9.39 -1.89 21.80
N PRO A 78 8.16 -1.36 21.99
CA PRO A 78 7.43 -0.65 20.93
C PRO A 78 8.24 0.48 20.28
N ARG A 79 9.10 1.17 21.04
CA ARG A 79 10.00 2.22 20.53
C ARG A 79 11.05 1.71 19.53
N SER A 80 11.37 0.42 19.52
CA SER A 80 12.29 -0.16 18.54
C SER A 80 11.69 -0.14 17.13
N ILE A 81 10.37 -0.35 17.01
CA ILE A 81 9.66 -0.22 15.71
C ILE A 81 9.43 1.26 15.38
N GLN A 82 9.07 2.10 16.35
CA GLN A 82 8.92 3.54 16.14
C GLN A 82 10.23 4.17 15.60
N ALA A 83 11.40 3.69 16.05
CA ALA A 83 12.67 4.14 15.54
C ALA A 83 12.86 3.85 14.04
N ILE A 84 12.30 2.75 13.52
CA ILE A 84 12.29 2.46 12.08
C ILE A 84 11.47 3.53 11.33
N ASP A 85 10.29 3.87 11.84
CA ASP A 85 9.43 4.89 11.24
C ASP A 85 10.08 6.27 11.26
N GLU A 86 10.74 6.62 12.34
CA GLU A 86 11.48 7.88 12.46
C GLU A 86 12.68 7.92 11.50
N LEU A 87 13.39 6.82 11.30
CA LEU A 87 14.45 6.74 10.29
C LEU A 87 13.91 7.04 8.89
N TYR A 88 12.78 6.47 8.51
CA TYR A 88 12.19 6.74 7.20
C TYR A 88 11.69 8.18 7.04
N ARG A 89 11.24 8.84 8.11
CA ARG A 89 10.76 10.24 8.08
C ARG A 89 11.89 11.26 8.01
N HIS A 90 12.98 11.04 8.72
CA HIS A 90 14.01 12.05 8.93
C HIS A 90 15.25 11.89 8.04
N TYR A 91 15.38 10.77 7.34
CA TYR A 91 16.50 10.54 6.46
C TYR A 91 16.17 10.85 5.00
N PRO A 92 17.12 11.42 4.21
CA PRO A 92 16.91 11.72 2.78
C PRO A 92 16.98 10.44 1.93
N PHE A 93 16.34 9.36 2.39
CA PHE A 93 16.25 8.10 1.64
C PHE A 93 15.10 8.10 0.63
N SER A 94 14.40 9.23 0.50
CA SER A 94 13.23 9.38 -0.38
C SER A 94 13.53 8.91 -1.80
N GLY A 95 12.82 7.88 -2.22
CA GLY A 95 12.94 7.29 -3.55
C GLY A 95 14.06 6.25 -3.74
N ARG A 96 15.08 6.23 -2.89
CA ARG A 96 16.24 5.32 -2.98
C ARG A 96 16.03 4.01 -2.22
N VAL A 97 15.48 4.10 -1.01
CA VAL A 97 15.27 2.96 -0.11
C VAL A 97 13.85 2.43 -0.23
N ASP A 98 13.70 1.10 -0.15
CA ASP A 98 12.40 0.45 -0.10
C ASP A 98 11.68 0.84 1.20
N THR A 99 10.45 1.32 1.09
CA THR A 99 9.66 1.75 2.26
C THR A 99 8.72 0.69 2.79
N LEU A 100 8.55 -0.42 2.04
CA LEU A 100 7.65 -1.52 2.38
C LEU A 100 8.37 -2.65 3.09
N ASN A 101 9.64 -2.86 2.75
CA ASN A 101 10.44 -3.96 3.29
C ASN A 101 11.60 -3.42 4.11
N CYS A 102 11.78 -3.97 5.32
CA CYS A 102 12.84 -3.60 6.25
C CYS A 102 13.42 -4.85 6.90
N PHE A 103 14.72 -4.86 7.09
CA PHE A 103 15.39 -5.89 7.88
C PHE A 103 15.65 -5.35 9.29
N PHE A 104 15.38 -6.16 10.28
CA PHE A 104 15.59 -5.79 11.68
C PHE A 104 16.40 -6.86 12.39
N MET A 105 17.57 -6.50 12.89
CA MET A 105 18.42 -7.37 13.69
C MET A 105 18.38 -6.95 15.15
N SER A 106 18.30 -7.91 16.07
CA SER A 106 18.21 -7.64 17.49
C SER A 106 18.98 -8.69 18.32
N ASP A 107 19.47 -8.27 19.50
CA ASP A 107 20.00 -9.18 20.51
C ASP A 107 18.89 -9.92 21.27
N ASP A 108 17.63 -9.51 21.09
CA ASP A 108 16.48 -10.23 21.63
C ASP A 108 16.26 -11.54 20.87
N ILE A 109 16.30 -12.64 21.62
CA ILE A 109 16.11 -13.99 21.08
C ILE A 109 14.67 -14.22 20.60
N ASN A 110 13.71 -13.47 21.15
CA ASN A 110 12.28 -13.54 20.84
C ASN A 110 11.84 -12.46 19.85
N ALA A 111 12.77 -11.75 19.20
CA ALA A 111 12.47 -10.65 18.28
C ALA A 111 11.49 -11.07 17.16
N GLU A 112 11.59 -12.31 16.64
CA GLU A 112 10.70 -12.82 15.59
C GLU A 112 9.25 -12.93 16.09
N GLU A 113 9.04 -13.48 17.26
CA GLU A 113 7.70 -13.65 17.85
C GLU A 113 7.09 -12.29 18.23
N TRP A 114 7.91 -11.43 18.80
CA TRP A 114 7.52 -10.08 19.18
C TRP A 114 7.10 -9.25 17.96
N ILE A 115 7.85 -9.28 16.86
CA ILE A 115 7.50 -8.58 15.62
C ILE A 115 6.20 -9.16 15.02
N LYS A 116 6.02 -10.48 15.00
CA LYS A 116 4.78 -11.11 14.51
C LYS A 116 3.55 -10.67 15.31
N THR A 117 3.66 -10.53 16.62
CA THR A 117 2.54 -10.12 17.47
C THR A 117 2.28 -8.62 17.44
N SER A 118 3.31 -7.82 17.35
CA SER A 118 3.22 -6.34 17.38
C SER A 118 2.93 -5.73 16.00
N ALA A 119 3.39 -6.36 14.92
CA ALA A 119 3.17 -5.88 13.55
C ALA A 119 1.77 -6.22 13.00
N SER A 120 0.99 -7.05 13.71
CA SER A 120 -0.30 -7.56 13.22
C SER A 120 -1.44 -6.54 13.18
N SER A 121 -1.28 -5.33 13.70
CA SER A 121 -2.40 -4.38 13.81
C SER A 121 -2.31 -3.10 13.00
N GLU A 122 -1.14 -2.60 12.61
CA GLU A 122 -1.06 -1.28 11.94
C GLU A 122 0.16 -1.05 11.00
N SER A 123 1.13 -1.95 10.90
CA SER A 123 2.31 -1.65 10.09
C SER A 123 2.16 -2.07 8.64
N VAL A 124 2.26 -1.08 7.75
CA VAL A 124 2.30 -1.24 6.28
C VAL A 124 3.58 -1.96 5.80
N ARG A 125 4.54 -2.26 6.71
CA ARG A 125 5.87 -2.79 6.35
C ARG A 125 6.04 -4.26 6.68
N ILE A 126 6.71 -4.97 5.79
CA ILE A 126 7.24 -6.31 6.06
C ILE A 126 8.58 -6.11 6.79
N ILE A 127 8.62 -6.45 8.07
CA ILE A 127 9.85 -6.44 8.85
C ILE A 127 10.36 -7.87 8.94
N VAL A 128 11.51 -8.13 8.34
CA VAL A 128 12.17 -9.43 8.44
C VAL A 128 13.11 -9.43 9.65
N PRO A 129 12.75 -10.16 10.72
CA PRO A 129 13.55 -10.20 11.93
C PRO A 129 14.74 -11.16 11.82
N PHE A 130 15.87 -10.73 12.37
CA PHE A 130 17.07 -11.51 12.57
C PHE A 130 17.49 -11.40 14.04
N SER A 131 17.70 -12.51 14.74
CA SER A 131 18.35 -12.46 16.04
C SER A 131 19.87 -12.62 15.88
N THR A 132 20.64 -11.91 16.70
CA THR A 132 22.11 -12.03 16.67
C THR A 132 22.58 -13.44 17.01
N LYS A 133 21.84 -14.17 17.84
CA LYS A 133 22.09 -15.58 18.13
C LYS A 133 21.92 -16.44 16.88
N GLU A 134 20.77 -16.34 16.20
CA GLU A 134 20.52 -17.07 14.95
C GLU A 134 21.58 -16.74 13.88
N ALA A 135 21.92 -15.47 13.74
CA ALA A 135 22.97 -15.01 12.82
C ALA A 135 24.33 -15.60 13.15
N THR A 136 24.68 -15.67 14.45
CA THR A 136 25.94 -16.26 14.91
C THR A 136 25.99 -17.75 14.65
N ASP A 137 24.92 -18.47 14.92
CA ASP A 137 24.81 -19.93 14.69
C ASP A 137 24.93 -20.27 13.19
N ASN A 138 24.50 -19.38 12.31
CA ASN A 138 24.50 -19.56 10.85
C ASN A 138 25.60 -18.75 10.13
N LYS A 139 26.60 -18.24 10.83
CA LYS A 139 27.65 -17.37 10.25
C LYS A 139 28.44 -18.00 9.09
N ASN A 140 28.51 -19.33 9.02
CA ASN A 140 29.21 -20.06 7.98
C ASN A 140 28.26 -20.57 6.86
N ASP A 141 26.96 -20.31 6.96
CA ASP A 141 26.00 -20.66 5.93
C ASP A 141 25.83 -19.52 4.92
N PRO A 142 26.36 -19.63 3.69
CA PRO A 142 26.24 -18.59 2.68
C PRO A 142 24.78 -18.39 2.21
N TRP A 143 23.89 -19.33 2.49
CA TRP A 143 22.49 -19.30 2.11
C TRP A 143 21.56 -18.79 3.20
N TYR A 144 22.07 -18.56 4.41
CA TYR A 144 21.29 -18.17 5.58
C TYR A 144 20.38 -16.97 5.31
N ILE A 145 20.90 -15.85 4.82
CA ILE A 145 20.12 -14.64 4.51
C ILE A 145 19.02 -14.96 3.47
N ARG A 146 19.40 -15.63 2.38
CA ARG A 146 18.46 -16.03 1.31
C ARG A 146 17.35 -16.93 1.84
N ASN A 147 17.67 -17.93 2.63
CA ASN A 147 16.71 -18.85 3.22
C ASN A 147 15.77 -18.15 4.20
N LYS A 148 16.29 -17.22 5.01
CA LYS A 148 15.49 -16.40 5.91
C LYS A 148 14.51 -15.51 5.13
N LEU A 149 15.00 -14.80 4.13
CA LEU A 149 14.14 -13.97 3.25
C LEU A 149 13.08 -14.82 2.55
N ARG A 150 13.46 -15.98 2.03
CA ARG A 150 12.52 -16.89 1.37
C ARG A 150 11.37 -17.31 2.30
N LYS A 151 11.67 -17.59 3.57
CA LYS A 151 10.65 -17.91 4.58
C LYS A 151 9.64 -16.76 4.77
N TYR A 152 10.11 -15.51 4.75
CA TYR A 152 9.25 -14.33 4.97
C TYR A 152 8.50 -13.88 3.71
N PHE A 153 9.14 -13.93 2.54
CA PHE A 153 8.55 -13.46 1.29
C PHE A 153 7.73 -14.53 0.58
N PHE A 154 8.03 -15.81 0.77
CA PHE A 154 7.33 -16.92 0.10
C PHE A 154 6.67 -17.91 1.07
N GLY A 155 6.82 -17.69 2.38
CA GLY A 155 6.21 -18.56 3.40
C GLY A 155 4.71 -18.34 3.59
N LEU A 156 4.14 -17.26 3.03
CA LEU A 156 2.71 -17.01 2.97
C LEU A 156 2.18 -17.57 1.64
N ASP A 157 1.23 -18.50 1.72
CA ASP A 157 0.49 -18.95 0.55
C ASP A 157 -0.42 -17.82 0.05
N LEU A 158 0.14 -16.91 -0.74
CA LEU A 158 -0.61 -15.81 -1.36
C LEU A 158 -1.66 -16.35 -2.34
N PHE A 159 -1.52 -17.57 -2.84
CA PHE A 159 -2.52 -18.22 -3.71
C PHE A 159 -3.73 -18.73 -2.91
N GLY A 160 -3.53 -19.10 -1.64
CA GLY A 160 -4.61 -19.43 -0.71
C GLY A 160 -5.38 -18.22 -0.17
N TYR A 161 -4.85 -17.00 -0.36
CA TYR A 161 -5.51 -15.79 0.13
C TYR A 161 -6.72 -15.43 -0.74
N THR A 162 -7.91 -15.54 -0.16
CA THR A 162 -9.17 -15.37 -0.91
C THR A 162 -9.78 -13.98 -0.78
N LEU A 163 -9.31 -13.17 0.16
CA LEU A 163 -9.79 -11.79 0.37
C LEU A 163 -8.99 -10.79 -0.45
N PRO A 164 -9.60 -9.66 -0.85
CA PRO A 164 -8.87 -8.56 -1.48
C PRO A 164 -7.79 -8.03 -0.55
N LEU A 165 -6.62 -7.72 -1.11
CA LEU A 165 -5.51 -7.15 -0.34
C LEU A 165 -5.86 -5.72 0.09
N SER A 166 -6.00 -5.51 1.39
CA SER A 166 -6.31 -4.22 1.99
C SER A 166 -5.07 -3.36 2.23
N ASP A 167 -3.89 -3.97 2.30
CA ASP A 167 -2.62 -3.29 2.51
C ASP A 167 -1.63 -3.56 1.36
N ASP A 168 -0.50 -2.85 1.38
CA ASP A 168 0.50 -2.89 0.32
C ASP A 168 1.53 -4.01 0.49
N SER A 169 1.57 -4.65 1.65
CA SER A 169 2.61 -5.62 2.03
C SER A 169 2.65 -6.83 1.10
N TYR A 170 1.51 -7.17 0.51
CA TYR A 170 1.37 -8.33 -0.39
C TYR A 170 1.01 -7.94 -1.81
N PHE A 171 0.99 -6.64 -2.14
CA PHE A 171 0.68 -6.15 -3.48
C PHE A 171 1.93 -6.10 -4.35
N PHE A 172 2.26 -7.22 -5.00
CA PHE A 172 3.42 -7.35 -5.88
C PHE A 172 3.03 -7.24 -7.36
N GLY A 173 3.95 -6.71 -8.15
CA GLY A 173 3.73 -6.50 -9.57
C GLY A 173 2.74 -5.38 -9.87
N ARG A 174 2.33 -5.22 -11.11
CA ARG A 174 1.32 -4.24 -11.57
C ARG A 174 1.61 -2.76 -11.28
N GLN A 175 2.83 -2.41 -10.88
CA GLN A 175 3.21 -1.02 -10.60
C GLN A 175 2.98 -0.12 -11.82
N GLN A 176 3.29 -0.62 -13.02
CA GLN A 176 3.02 0.10 -14.27
C GLN A 176 1.52 0.33 -14.50
N ILE A 177 0.69 -0.66 -14.13
CA ILE A 177 -0.77 -0.53 -14.23
C ILE A 177 -1.24 0.54 -13.25
N VAL A 178 -0.83 0.46 -11.98
CA VAL A 178 -1.14 1.47 -10.95
C VAL A 178 -0.75 2.86 -11.43
N ALA A 179 0.48 3.05 -11.92
CA ALA A 179 0.96 4.33 -12.42
C ALA A 179 0.05 4.89 -13.54
N ARG A 180 -0.33 4.04 -14.51
CA ARG A 180 -1.24 4.44 -15.60
C ARG A 180 -2.62 4.89 -15.09
N TYR A 181 -3.16 4.22 -14.05
CA TYR A 181 -4.44 4.63 -13.46
C TYR A 181 -4.32 5.96 -12.73
N ILE A 182 -3.26 6.15 -11.94
CA ILE A 182 -3.00 7.42 -11.25
C ILE A 182 -2.83 8.58 -12.26
N ASP A 183 -2.11 8.34 -13.36
CA ASP A 183 -1.96 9.35 -14.42
C ASP A 183 -3.30 9.66 -15.09
N SER A 184 -4.16 8.67 -15.30
CA SER A 184 -5.51 8.88 -15.86
C SER A 184 -6.37 9.72 -14.91
N ILE A 185 -6.34 9.43 -13.61
CA ILE A 185 -7.04 10.23 -12.58
C ILE A 185 -6.53 11.67 -12.60
N LYS A 186 -5.22 11.90 -12.73
CA LYS A 186 -4.64 13.25 -12.85
C LYS A 186 -5.17 14.00 -14.07
N ARG A 187 -5.33 13.29 -15.20
CA ARG A 187 -5.86 13.86 -16.46
C ARG A 187 -7.38 13.96 -16.53
N GLY A 188 -8.10 13.39 -15.57
CA GLY A 188 -9.56 13.36 -15.58
C GLY A 188 -10.16 12.34 -16.56
N GLU A 189 -9.47 11.22 -16.77
CA GLU A 189 -9.91 10.14 -17.66
C GLU A 189 -10.53 8.99 -16.88
N ASN A 190 -11.68 8.48 -17.35
CA ASN A 190 -12.28 7.28 -16.81
C ASN A 190 -11.50 6.03 -17.24
N ARG A 191 -11.48 5.03 -16.38
CA ARG A 191 -10.81 3.77 -16.65
C ARG A 191 -11.63 2.59 -16.14
N GLY A 192 -11.75 1.54 -16.97
CA GLY A 192 -12.33 0.26 -16.58
C GLY A 192 -11.25 -0.80 -16.32
N ILE A 193 -11.47 -1.64 -15.31
CA ILE A 193 -10.63 -2.80 -15.00
C ILE A 193 -11.38 -4.06 -15.37
N PHE A 194 -10.89 -4.77 -16.37
CA PHE A 194 -11.47 -6.01 -16.84
C PHE A 194 -10.53 -7.19 -16.57
N GLY A 195 -11.08 -8.32 -16.24
CA GLY A 195 -10.31 -9.55 -16.00
C GLY A 195 -11.11 -10.63 -15.32
N LEU A 196 -10.57 -11.83 -15.28
CA LEU A 196 -11.20 -12.98 -14.64
C LEU A 196 -11.42 -12.74 -13.14
N ARG A 197 -12.32 -13.51 -12.53
CA ARG A 197 -12.51 -13.53 -11.07
C ARG A 197 -11.20 -13.93 -10.38
N LYS A 198 -10.97 -13.41 -9.18
CA LYS A 198 -9.77 -13.67 -8.36
C LYS A 198 -8.44 -13.24 -9.00
N THR A 199 -8.45 -12.37 -10.00
CA THR A 199 -7.21 -11.80 -10.56
C THR A 199 -6.73 -10.54 -9.82
N GLY A 200 -7.31 -10.20 -8.67
CA GLY A 200 -6.90 -9.08 -7.83
C GLY A 200 -7.36 -7.71 -8.34
N LYS A 201 -8.51 -7.62 -9.02
CA LYS A 201 -9.12 -6.34 -9.46
C LYS A 201 -9.43 -5.44 -8.27
N THR A 202 -10.16 -5.94 -7.29
CA THR A 202 -10.49 -5.23 -6.04
C THR A 202 -9.25 -4.79 -5.28
N SER A 203 -8.22 -5.65 -5.17
CA SER A 203 -6.93 -5.28 -4.55
C SER A 203 -6.25 -4.12 -5.28
N LEU A 204 -6.33 -4.11 -6.62
CA LEU A 204 -5.80 -3.02 -7.44
C LEU A 204 -6.59 -1.71 -7.19
N LEU A 205 -7.91 -1.77 -7.11
CA LEU A 205 -8.76 -0.61 -6.78
C LEU A 205 -8.44 -0.06 -5.38
N TYR A 206 -8.25 -0.92 -4.38
CA TYR A 206 -7.84 -0.50 -3.04
C TYR A 206 -6.46 0.17 -3.06
N LYS A 207 -5.49 -0.39 -3.79
CA LYS A 207 -4.16 0.22 -3.95
C LYS A 207 -4.25 1.61 -4.56
N ILE A 208 -5.00 1.76 -5.65
CA ILE A 208 -5.22 3.06 -6.32
C ILE A 208 -5.87 4.05 -5.34
N SER A 209 -6.91 3.63 -4.62
CA SER A 209 -7.62 4.46 -3.65
C SER A 209 -6.71 4.97 -2.53
N ARG A 210 -5.82 4.12 -2.00
CA ARG A 210 -4.83 4.53 -1.00
C ARG A 210 -3.85 5.57 -1.55
N ILE A 211 -3.28 5.34 -2.73
CA ILE A 211 -2.35 6.28 -3.37
C ILE A 211 -3.03 7.63 -3.63
N VAL A 212 -4.28 7.62 -4.11
CA VAL A 212 -5.06 8.84 -4.32
C VAL A 212 -5.21 9.62 -3.01
N SER A 213 -5.53 8.94 -1.92
CA SER A 213 -5.69 9.54 -0.60
C SER A 213 -4.36 10.07 -0.04
N GLU A 214 -3.29 9.30 -0.11
CA GLU A 214 -1.94 9.67 0.36
C GLU A 214 -1.37 10.86 -0.41
N GLN A 215 -1.53 10.88 -1.73
CA GLN A 215 -1.09 11.97 -2.58
C GLN A 215 -2.06 13.16 -2.61
N LYS A 216 -3.19 13.08 -1.89
CA LYS A 216 -4.25 14.10 -1.84
C LYS A 216 -4.75 14.51 -3.24
N LEU A 217 -4.87 13.54 -4.14
CA LEU A 217 -5.30 13.79 -5.51
C LEU A 217 -6.80 14.04 -5.62
N GLY A 218 -7.59 13.57 -4.65
CA GLY A 218 -9.04 13.75 -4.59
C GLY A 218 -9.69 12.93 -3.48
N ASP A 219 -11.00 13.07 -3.32
CA ASP A 219 -11.82 12.28 -2.40
C ASP A 219 -12.33 11.03 -3.12
N VAL A 220 -12.07 9.85 -2.54
CA VAL A 220 -12.47 8.55 -3.12
C VAL A 220 -13.76 8.07 -2.46
N PHE A 221 -14.71 7.63 -3.29
CA PHE A 221 -15.97 7.00 -2.94
C PHE A 221 -16.02 5.62 -3.56
N PHE A 222 -16.02 4.58 -2.72
CA PHE A 222 -15.94 3.19 -3.17
C PHE A 222 -17.28 2.49 -2.95
N TYR A 223 -17.82 1.87 -4.01
CA TYR A 223 -19.09 1.14 -4.00
C TYR A 223 -18.88 -0.28 -4.49
N ASP A 224 -19.14 -1.26 -3.61
CA ASP A 224 -19.22 -2.67 -3.99
C ASP A 224 -20.63 -2.96 -4.51
N CYS A 225 -20.80 -2.97 -5.83
CA CYS A 225 -22.08 -3.19 -6.48
C CYS A 225 -22.65 -4.62 -6.28
N LYS A 226 -21.87 -5.55 -5.75
CA LYS A 226 -22.34 -6.87 -5.32
C LYS A 226 -23.09 -6.80 -4.00
N SER A 227 -22.77 -5.82 -3.15
CA SER A 227 -23.39 -5.67 -1.83
C SER A 227 -24.90 -5.44 -1.95
N PRO A 228 -25.75 -6.15 -1.15
CA PRO A 228 -27.18 -5.89 -1.09
C PRO A 228 -27.54 -4.44 -0.76
N SER A 229 -26.65 -3.73 -0.07
CA SER A 229 -26.83 -2.31 0.29
C SER A 229 -26.93 -1.39 -0.94
N PHE A 230 -26.33 -1.80 -2.06
CA PHE A 230 -26.34 -1.01 -3.30
C PHE A 230 -27.15 -1.68 -4.40
N ARG A 231 -26.97 -2.97 -4.63
CA ARG A 231 -27.64 -3.66 -5.74
C ARG A 231 -29.17 -3.73 -5.63
N LYS A 232 -29.73 -3.62 -4.40
CA LYS A 232 -31.18 -3.60 -4.16
C LYS A 232 -31.81 -2.22 -4.30
N LEU A 233 -31.00 -1.17 -4.36
CA LEU A 233 -31.45 0.19 -4.58
C LEU A 233 -31.92 0.34 -6.03
N HIS A 234 -32.97 1.12 -6.25
CA HIS A 234 -33.28 1.64 -7.56
C HIS A 234 -32.21 2.65 -8.01
N TRP A 235 -32.06 2.86 -9.28
CA TRP A 235 -30.99 3.65 -9.86
C TRP A 235 -30.90 5.08 -9.28
N HIS A 236 -32.02 5.74 -9.03
CA HIS A 236 -32.05 7.08 -8.43
C HIS A 236 -31.72 7.07 -6.94
N GLU A 237 -32.09 6.01 -6.21
CA GLU A 237 -31.73 5.81 -4.81
C GLU A 237 -30.19 5.61 -4.69
N PHE A 238 -29.60 4.87 -5.62
CA PHE A 238 -28.16 4.72 -5.65
C PHE A 238 -27.45 6.04 -5.98
N LEU A 239 -27.99 6.84 -6.91
CA LEU A 239 -27.48 8.20 -7.16
C LEU A 239 -27.62 9.11 -5.93
N TYR A 240 -28.73 8.95 -5.17
CA TYR A 240 -28.90 9.68 -3.92
C TYR A 240 -27.86 9.29 -2.87
N GLU A 241 -27.53 8.02 -2.75
CA GLU A 241 -26.47 7.54 -1.87
C GLU A 241 -25.11 8.16 -2.23
N ILE A 242 -24.77 8.21 -3.53
CA ILE A 242 -23.56 8.88 -4.02
C ILE A 242 -23.60 10.37 -3.65
N TYR A 243 -24.72 11.05 -3.88
CA TYR A 243 -24.90 12.46 -3.53
C TYR A 243 -24.72 12.70 -2.03
N SER A 244 -25.37 11.90 -1.20
CA SER A 244 -25.33 12.00 0.26
C SER A 244 -23.90 11.84 0.78
N ASN A 245 -23.18 10.84 0.29
CA ASN A 245 -21.78 10.57 0.67
C ASN A 245 -20.84 11.73 0.27
N ILE A 246 -21.06 12.34 -0.91
CA ILE A 246 -20.30 13.53 -1.33
C ILE A 246 -20.62 14.71 -0.41
N CYS A 247 -21.90 14.96 -0.10
CA CYS A 247 -22.32 16.01 0.82
C CYS A 247 -21.65 15.87 2.19
N ASN A 248 -21.68 14.66 2.76
CA ASN A 248 -21.04 14.36 4.04
C ASN A 248 -19.53 14.67 4.01
N ARG A 249 -18.84 14.27 2.94
CA ARG A 249 -17.40 14.53 2.76
C ARG A 249 -17.11 16.03 2.61
N MET A 250 -18.02 16.78 2.02
CA MET A 250 -17.91 18.23 1.85
C MET A 250 -18.38 19.04 3.07
N GLY A 251 -18.94 18.40 4.10
CA GLY A 251 -19.50 19.07 5.28
C GLY A 251 -20.79 19.84 5.00
N VAL A 252 -21.58 19.38 4.02
CA VAL A 252 -22.86 20.00 3.61
C VAL A 252 -23.99 19.03 3.93
N ALA A 253 -25.10 19.53 4.46
CA ALA A 253 -26.27 18.70 4.70
C ALA A 253 -26.89 18.23 3.35
N ALA A 254 -27.08 16.93 3.20
CA ALA A 254 -27.79 16.40 2.04
C ALA A 254 -29.26 16.80 2.10
N LYS A 255 -29.83 17.23 0.96
CA LYS A 255 -31.26 17.45 0.86
C LYS A 255 -31.98 16.09 0.80
N PRO A 256 -33.17 15.96 1.38
CA PRO A 256 -33.90 14.71 1.34
C PRO A 256 -34.18 14.28 -0.11
N GLU A 257 -34.24 12.98 -0.32
CA GLU A 257 -34.68 12.41 -1.59
C GLU A 257 -36.18 12.66 -1.77
N ASN A 258 -36.57 13.31 -2.88
CA ASN A 258 -37.97 13.58 -3.20
C ASN A 258 -38.40 12.86 -4.49
N ASP A 259 -37.57 12.91 -5.52
CA ASP A 259 -37.82 12.31 -6.85
C ASP A 259 -36.50 12.18 -7.65
N GLU A 260 -36.53 11.43 -8.73
CA GLU A 260 -35.38 11.17 -9.63
C GLU A 260 -34.78 12.48 -10.15
N ILE A 261 -35.60 13.43 -10.59
CA ILE A 261 -35.16 14.69 -11.20
C ILE A 261 -34.43 15.56 -10.17
N SER A 262 -34.96 15.64 -8.95
CA SER A 262 -34.33 16.40 -7.88
C SER A 262 -33.03 15.79 -7.44
N THR A 263 -32.93 14.45 -7.39
CA THR A 263 -31.69 13.71 -7.10
C THR A 263 -30.61 14.03 -8.13
N ILE A 264 -30.92 13.95 -9.42
CA ILE A 264 -29.97 14.30 -10.50
C ILE A 264 -29.51 15.77 -10.37
N LYS A 265 -30.43 16.71 -10.16
CA LYS A 265 -30.10 18.13 -10.01
C LYS A 265 -29.20 18.39 -8.81
N ASN A 266 -29.49 17.76 -7.67
CA ASN A 266 -28.72 17.88 -6.45
C ASN A 266 -27.31 17.31 -6.63
N LEU A 267 -27.18 16.11 -7.25
CA LEU A 267 -25.89 15.52 -7.54
C LEU A 267 -25.06 16.39 -8.51
N ARG A 268 -25.64 16.92 -9.57
CA ARG A 268 -24.96 17.86 -10.47
C ARG A 268 -24.50 19.12 -9.75
N THR A 269 -25.32 19.64 -8.83
CA THR A 269 -24.97 20.85 -8.07
C THR A 269 -23.79 20.62 -7.17
N ILE A 270 -23.77 19.53 -6.39
CA ILE A 270 -22.66 19.26 -5.45
C ILE A 270 -21.35 18.94 -6.20
N VAL A 271 -21.42 18.25 -7.34
CA VAL A 271 -20.25 18.00 -8.19
C VAL A 271 -19.68 19.31 -8.74
N ARG A 272 -20.52 20.22 -9.21
CA ARG A 272 -20.11 21.55 -9.65
C ARG A 272 -19.49 22.36 -8.50
N ASP A 273 -20.08 22.30 -7.30
CA ASP A 273 -19.55 23.01 -6.14
C ASP A 273 -18.18 22.45 -5.68
N ALA A 274 -17.97 21.14 -5.82
CA ALA A 274 -16.66 20.51 -5.64
C ALA A 274 -15.66 21.01 -6.70
N ALA A 275 -16.07 21.11 -7.98
CA ALA A 275 -15.26 21.66 -9.05
C ALA A 275 -14.80 23.10 -8.76
N ASN A 276 -15.72 23.95 -8.33
CA ASN A 276 -15.44 25.34 -7.97
C ASN A 276 -14.42 25.45 -6.83
N LYS A 277 -14.34 24.45 -5.95
CA LYS A 277 -13.37 24.35 -4.85
C LYS A 277 -12.09 23.59 -5.25
N SER A 278 -11.91 23.26 -6.53
CA SER A 278 -10.79 22.45 -7.07
C SER A 278 -10.65 21.08 -6.40
N LYS A 279 -11.73 20.55 -5.86
CA LYS A 279 -11.76 19.19 -5.29
C LYS A 279 -12.11 18.17 -6.36
N LYS A 280 -11.28 17.16 -6.52
CA LYS A 280 -11.57 16.01 -7.38
C LYS A 280 -12.39 14.99 -6.60
N LEU A 281 -13.44 14.47 -7.22
CA LEU A 281 -14.28 13.40 -6.70
C LEU A 281 -14.00 12.16 -7.56
N ILE A 282 -13.59 11.06 -6.94
CA ILE A 282 -13.27 9.81 -7.61
C ILE A 282 -14.24 8.75 -7.12
N VAL A 283 -15.12 8.31 -8.00
CA VAL A 283 -16.10 7.26 -7.71
C VAL A 283 -15.61 5.94 -8.29
N VAL A 284 -15.55 4.92 -7.47
CA VAL A 284 -15.10 3.58 -7.83
C VAL A 284 -16.27 2.62 -7.69
N PHE A 285 -16.62 1.94 -8.78
CA PHE A 285 -17.61 0.86 -8.79
C PHE A 285 -16.89 -0.47 -8.93
N ASP A 286 -16.86 -1.27 -7.88
CA ASP A 286 -16.35 -2.64 -7.94
C ASP A 286 -17.50 -3.63 -8.21
N GLU A 287 -17.19 -4.71 -8.91
CA GLU A 287 -18.17 -5.77 -9.25
C GLU A 287 -19.43 -5.21 -9.97
N ILE A 288 -19.27 -4.21 -10.85
CA ILE A 288 -20.37 -3.51 -11.56
C ILE A 288 -21.26 -4.43 -12.38
N GLU A 289 -20.78 -5.61 -12.75
CA GLU A 289 -21.56 -6.62 -13.46
C GLU A 289 -22.82 -7.06 -12.70
N TYR A 290 -22.87 -6.92 -11.37
CA TYR A 290 -24.02 -7.29 -10.55
C TYR A 290 -25.22 -6.34 -10.69
N ILE A 291 -24.97 -5.13 -11.19
CA ILE A 291 -26.02 -4.14 -11.49
C ILE A 291 -26.13 -3.88 -13.01
N SER A 292 -25.34 -4.55 -13.85
CA SER A 292 -25.38 -4.34 -15.31
C SER A 292 -26.63 -4.97 -15.95
N PHE A 293 -27.04 -4.45 -17.08
CA PHE A 293 -28.22 -4.93 -17.82
C PHE A 293 -28.08 -6.36 -18.39
N ILE A 294 -26.83 -6.90 -18.46
CA ILE A 294 -26.58 -8.22 -19.09
C ILE A 294 -27.02 -9.37 -18.19
N ALA A 295 -26.58 -9.35 -16.93
CA ALA A 295 -26.84 -10.45 -16.00
C ALA A 295 -26.89 -9.95 -14.54
N PRO A 296 -27.79 -9.01 -14.21
CA PRO A 296 -27.89 -8.51 -12.85
C PRO A 296 -28.46 -9.57 -11.91
N LEU A 297 -28.16 -9.47 -10.62
CA LEU A 297 -28.80 -10.30 -9.59
C LEU A 297 -30.24 -9.86 -9.31
N ASP A 298 -30.53 -8.58 -9.38
CA ASP A 298 -31.85 -8.00 -9.16
C ASP A 298 -32.43 -7.50 -10.49
N GLU A 299 -33.64 -7.93 -10.83
CA GLU A 299 -34.28 -7.78 -12.16
C GLU A 299 -34.42 -6.31 -12.64
N HIS A 300 -34.65 -5.36 -11.70
CA HIS A 300 -34.85 -3.95 -12.05
C HIS A 300 -33.65 -3.35 -12.79
N TRP A 301 -32.43 -3.80 -12.51
CA TRP A 301 -31.22 -3.32 -13.17
C TRP A 301 -31.17 -3.63 -14.67
N LYS A 302 -31.94 -4.59 -15.16
CA LYS A 302 -32.05 -4.86 -16.61
C LYS A 302 -32.54 -3.64 -17.39
N THR A 303 -33.41 -2.84 -16.79
CA THR A 303 -33.96 -1.63 -17.38
C THR A 303 -33.34 -0.35 -16.88
N GLU A 304 -32.95 -0.31 -15.62
CA GLU A 304 -32.52 0.91 -14.94
C GLU A 304 -31.02 1.22 -15.08
N PHE A 305 -30.19 0.24 -15.42
CA PHE A 305 -28.74 0.45 -15.57
C PHE A 305 -28.37 1.53 -16.58
N VAL A 306 -29.14 1.61 -17.68
CA VAL A 306 -28.86 2.58 -18.73
C VAL A 306 -29.09 4.01 -18.23
N ASP A 307 -30.16 4.27 -17.50
CA ASP A 307 -30.48 5.59 -16.95
C ASP A 307 -29.44 5.98 -15.86
N PHE A 308 -29.08 5.03 -15.00
CA PHE A 308 -28.01 5.21 -14.03
C PHE A 308 -26.70 5.64 -14.70
N TRP A 309 -26.24 4.82 -15.67
CA TRP A 309 -24.94 5.03 -16.31
C TRP A 309 -24.89 6.29 -17.16
N GLN A 310 -25.96 6.58 -17.92
CA GLN A 310 -26.06 7.80 -18.71
C GLN A 310 -26.05 9.05 -17.83
N THR A 311 -26.70 9.00 -16.67
CA THR A 311 -26.69 10.10 -15.71
C THR A 311 -25.29 10.35 -15.17
N ILE A 312 -24.61 9.31 -14.69
CA ILE A 312 -23.22 9.40 -14.21
C ILE A 312 -22.31 9.95 -15.33
N TRP A 313 -22.40 9.40 -16.54
CA TRP A 313 -21.61 9.84 -17.68
C TRP A 313 -21.85 11.31 -18.05
N SER A 314 -23.10 11.75 -18.04
CA SER A 314 -23.49 13.13 -18.35
C SER A 314 -22.88 14.11 -17.32
N ILE A 315 -22.88 13.74 -16.05
CA ILE A 315 -22.29 14.58 -14.97
C ILE A 315 -20.78 14.65 -15.15
N GLN A 316 -20.12 13.53 -15.38
CA GLN A 316 -18.67 13.43 -15.58
C GLN A 316 -18.21 14.26 -16.79
N SER A 317 -18.92 14.14 -17.92
CA SER A 317 -18.60 14.85 -19.15
C SER A 317 -18.71 16.38 -19.00
N SER A 318 -19.59 16.84 -18.11
CA SER A 318 -19.81 18.27 -17.88
C SER A 318 -18.72 18.91 -17.01
N HIS A 319 -18.14 18.17 -16.06
CA HIS A 319 -17.28 18.75 -15.01
C HIS A 319 -15.86 18.16 -14.95
N ARG A 320 -15.55 17.06 -15.62
CA ARG A 320 -14.23 16.36 -15.69
C ARG A 320 -13.50 16.12 -14.37
N ILE A 321 -14.19 16.26 -13.24
CA ILE A 321 -13.64 16.01 -11.91
C ILE A 321 -14.27 14.79 -11.24
N PHE A 322 -15.32 14.25 -11.85
CA PHE A 322 -16.03 13.08 -11.41
C PHE A 322 -15.52 11.89 -12.24
N HIS A 323 -14.67 11.09 -11.65
CA HIS A 323 -13.98 9.96 -12.27
C HIS A 323 -14.63 8.66 -11.82
N LEU A 324 -14.78 7.72 -12.74
CA LEU A 324 -15.34 6.40 -12.51
C LEU A 324 -14.26 5.34 -12.45
#